data_12be7101cabdd0e07cecfaf8f0bf4d19
#
_entry.id   12be7101cabdd0e07cecfaf8f0bf4d19
#
_cell.length_a   1.000
_cell.length_b   1.000
_cell.length_c   1.000
_cell.angle_alpha   90.00
_cell.angle_beta   90.00
_cell.angle_gamma   90.00
#
_symmetry.space_group_name_H-M   'P 1'
#
loop_
_entity.id
_entity.type
_entity.pdbx_description
1 polymer ?
#
loop_
_entity_poly.entity_id
_entity_poly.type
_entity_poly.pdbx_seq_one_letter_code
_entity_poly.pdbx_strand_id
1 'polypeptide(L)'
;MAVELPKVSYTGKIKAIPIGDPSKGVLVGGDEAYPLYGFEGALPNPPRIAMDVLDTPPEDCADTIRELYSDVWNDPVAWAQKCIQEYGAEMIDLELVSTDPNGLNRSPREAAEVVKKVAQAIDVPLIVYGTASVEKDSEVLRLVCEVCEGMNLTVGPVQEGNYKKIGAAAIAYKHTVIANTPIDINLAKQLNILLGNLGVPDKQIMIDPTT
;
A
#
# COMPACT_ATOMS: atom_id res chain seq x y z
N MET A 1 -36.55 -2.37 31.26
CA MET A 1 -35.52 -3.43 31.30
C MET A 1 -34.37 -2.98 30.43
N ALA A 2 -33.16 -2.89 30.97
CA ALA A 2 -31.95 -2.65 30.16
C ALA A 2 -31.65 -3.96 29.38
N VAL A 3 -31.48 -3.84 28.08
CA VAL A 3 -31.07 -4.98 27.24
C VAL A 3 -29.55 -5.13 27.39
N GLU A 4 -29.10 -6.26 27.92
CA GLU A 4 -27.66 -6.58 27.90
C GLU A 4 -27.27 -6.98 26.48
N LEU A 5 -26.30 -6.27 25.93
CA LEU A 5 -25.69 -6.66 24.65
C LEU A 5 -24.81 -7.89 24.86
N PRO A 6 -25.04 -8.99 24.11
CA PRO A 6 -24.15 -10.14 24.19
C PRO A 6 -22.78 -9.75 23.66
N LYS A 7 -21.73 -10.03 24.44
CA LYS A 7 -20.34 -9.76 24.08
C LYS A 7 -19.59 -11.07 23.82
N VAL A 8 -18.86 -11.12 22.70
CA VAL A 8 -17.95 -12.23 22.41
C VAL A 8 -16.54 -11.81 22.82
N SER A 9 -15.81 -12.69 23.46
CA SER A 9 -14.42 -12.45 23.84
C SER A 9 -13.49 -12.97 22.76
N TYR A 10 -12.61 -12.12 22.28
CA TYR A 10 -11.57 -12.47 21.29
C TYR A 10 -10.20 -12.56 21.98
N THR A 11 -9.40 -13.55 21.58
CA THR A 11 -8.00 -13.69 22.00
C THR A 11 -7.01 -13.18 20.99
N GLY A 12 -7.46 -13.02 19.73
CA GLY A 12 -6.68 -12.48 18.63
C GLY A 12 -6.90 -10.98 18.47
N LYS A 13 -5.88 -10.33 17.92
CA LYS A 13 -5.96 -8.94 17.49
C LYS A 13 -5.10 -8.69 16.26
N ILE A 14 -5.49 -7.71 15.46
CA ILE A 14 -4.70 -7.24 14.33
C ILE A 14 -3.60 -6.32 14.85
N LYS A 15 -2.37 -6.49 14.35
CA LYS A 15 -1.27 -5.58 14.71
C LYS A 15 -1.47 -4.22 14.06
N ALA A 16 -1.11 -3.17 14.78
CA ALA A 16 -1.03 -1.84 14.22
C ALA A 16 0.23 -1.70 13.37
N ILE A 17 0.07 -1.23 12.14
CA ILE A 17 1.14 -1.06 11.15
C ILE A 17 1.31 0.43 10.84
N PRO A 18 2.52 0.99 10.97
CA PRO A 18 2.81 2.34 10.51
C PRO A 18 3.02 2.33 8.98
N ILE A 19 2.31 3.21 8.29
CA ILE A 19 2.50 3.51 6.86
C ILE A 19 3.30 4.80 6.76
N GLY A 20 4.42 4.78 6.04
CA GLY A 20 5.34 5.91 5.92
C GLY A 20 6.36 6.01 7.06
N ASP A 21 6.89 7.21 7.28
CA ASP A 21 7.87 7.48 8.33
C ASP A 21 7.27 7.20 9.72
N PRO A 22 7.93 6.42 10.61
CA PRO A 22 7.39 6.09 11.93
C PRO A 22 7.06 7.30 12.81
N SER A 23 7.63 8.46 12.54
CA SER A 23 7.40 9.70 13.31
C SER A 23 6.28 10.57 12.74
N LYS A 24 5.91 10.39 11.47
CA LYS A 24 4.95 11.23 10.74
C LYS A 24 3.90 10.40 9.99
N GLY A 25 4.09 9.10 9.94
CA GLY A 25 3.24 8.19 9.20
C GLY A 25 1.86 7.99 9.83
N VAL A 26 1.01 7.33 9.09
CA VAL A 26 -0.35 6.97 9.51
C VAL A 26 -0.31 5.58 10.12
N LEU A 27 -1.01 5.39 11.25
CA LEU A 27 -1.14 4.11 11.90
C LEU A 27 -2.46 3.46 11.50
N VAL A 28 -2.43 2.21 11.03
CA VAL A 28 -3.60 1.42 10.63
C VAL A 28 -3.66 0.09 11.37
N GLY A 29 -4.85 -0.50 11.50
CA GLY A 29 -5.06 -1.74 12.23
C GLY A 29 -5.03 -1.58 13.75
N GLY A 30 -4.65 -2.62 14.46
CA GLY A 30 -4.69 -2.67 15.94
C GLY A 30 -6.03 -3.14 16.49
N ASP A 31 -6.93 -3.61 15.63
CA ASP A 31 -8.29 -3.98 15.99
C ASP A 31 -8.33 -5.24 16.85
N GLU A 32 -9.14 -5.17 17.93
CA GLU A 32 -9.40 -6.26 18.88
C GLU A 32 -10.84 -6.79 18.77
N ALA A 33 -11.62 -6.25 17.85
CA ALA A 33 -13.00 -6.68 17.54
C ALA A 33 -13.27 -6.53 16.05
N TYR A 34 -14.36 -7.13 15.59
CA TYR A 34 -14.82 -6.93 14.21
C TYR A 34 -15.31 -5.49 13.98
N PRO A 35 -15.27 -4.99 12.73
CA PRO A 35 -15.91 -3.75 12.37
C PRO A 35 -17.37 -3.72 12.86
N LEU A 36 -17.82 -2.57 13.37
CA LEU A 36 -19.14 -2.34 13.97
C LEU A 36 -19.37 -3.03 15.33
N TYR A 37 -18.42 -3.83 15.84
CA TYR A 37 -18.50 -4.50 17.15
C TYR A 37 -17.57 -3.85 18.19
N GLY A 38 -17.36 -2.55 18.13
CA GLY A 38 -16.50 -1.80 19.06
C GLY A 38 -16.90 -1.88 20.55
N PHE A 39 -18.07 -2.44 20.86
CA PHE A 39 -18.48 -2.75 22.23
C PHE A 39 -17.89 -4.05 22.76
N GLU A 40 -17.26 -4.87 21.91
CA GLU A 40 -16.60 -6.13 22.26
C GLU A 40 -15.09 -5.99 22.47
N GLY A 41 -14.46 -5.01 21.81
CA GLY A 41 -13.02 -4.77 21.90
C GLY A 41 -12.63 -3.40 21.36
N ALA A 42 -11.35 -3.04 21.47
CA ALA A 42 -10.84 -1.77 21.02
C ALA A 42 -10.68 -1.72 19.48
N LEU A 43 -11.01 -0.58 18.89
CA LEU A 43 -10.70 -0.20 17.50
C LEU A 43 -9.88 1.09 17.57
N PRO A 44 -8.56 0.99 17.85
CA PRO A 44 -7.75 2.15 18.26
C PRO A 44 -7.45 3.11 17.11
N ASN A 45 -7.39 2.61 15.89
CA ASN A 45 -7.06 3.41 14.71
C ASN A 45 -8.25 3.46 13.75
N PRO A 46 -8.68 4.67 13.33
CA PRO A 46 -9.76 4.79 12.36
C PRO A 46 -9.33 4.27 10.99
N PRO A 47 -10.28 3.85 10.14
CA PRO A 47 -10.02 3.62 8.74
C PRO A 47 -9.35 4.83 8.09
N ARG A 48 -8.41 4.59 7.18
CA ARG A 48 -7.69 5.63 6.45
C ARG A 48 -7.93 5.48 4.95
N ILE A 49 -7.86 6.58 4.25
CA ILE A 49 -8.05 6.63 2.80
C ILE A 49 -6.75 7.09 2.16
N ALA A 50 -6.19 6.27 1.27
CA ALA A 50 -5.18 6.69 0.32
C ALA A 50 -5.87 7.17 -0.96
N MET A 51 -5.37 8.22 -1.57
CA MET A 51 -5.84 8.66 -2.88
C MET A 51 -4.94 8.10 -3.97
N ASP A 52 -5.57 7.46 -4.96
CA ASP A 52 -4.87 6.86 -6.08
C ASP A 52 -4.36 7.92 -7.04
N VAL A 53 -3.10 7.73 -7.45
CA VAL A 53 -2.43 8.49 -8.49
C VAL A 53 -1.80 7.51 -9.47
N LEU A 54 -2.08 7.65 -10.75
CA LEU A 54 -1.48 6.80 -11.77
C LEU A 54 -0.16 7.39 -12.29
N ASP A 55 0.80 6.54 -12.61
CA ASP A 55 2.08 6.97 -13.19
C ASP A 55 1.99 7.30 -14.69
N THR A 56 0.78 7.18 -15.27
CA THR A 56 0.44 7.56 -16.65
C THR A 56 -1.03 7.97 -16.72
N PRO A 57 -1.44 8.82 -17.67
CA PRO A 57 -2.85 9.17 -17.84
C PRO A 57 -3.73 7.93 -18.04
N PRO A 58 -4.91 7.86 -17.41
CA PRO A 58 -5.83 6.76 -17.62
C PRO A 58 -6.38 6.78 -19.07
N GLU A 59 -6.43 5.60 -19.71
CA GLU A 59 -6.99 5.47 -21.06
C GLU A 59 -8.50 5.59 -21.06
N ASP A 60 -9.16 5.00 -20.05
CA ASP A 60 -10.60 5.07 -19.83
C ASP A 60 -10.87 5.58 -18.42
N CYS A 61 -11.64 6.66 -18.35
CA CYS A 61 -11.93 7.32 -17.07
C CYS A 61 -13.28 8.02 -17.14
N ALA A 62 -14.07 7.90 -16.08
CA ALA A 62 -15.32 8.61 -15.93
C ALA A 62 -15.15 10.13 -16.08
N ASP A 63 -16.08 10.79 -16.76
CA ASP A 63 -16.00 12.24 -17.01
C ASP A 63 -15.86 13.05 -15.72
N THR A 64 -16.51 12.61 -14.63
CA THR A 64 -16.40 13.25 -13.31
C THR A 64 -14.98 13.25 -12.77
N ILE A 65 -14.20 12.18 -12.98
CA ILE A 65 -12.78 12.11 -12.59
C ILE A 65 -11.93 12.95 -13.53
N ARG A 66 -12.25 12.89 -14.83
CA ARG A 66 -11.59 13.69 -15.87
C ARG A 66 -11.67 15.19 -15.57
N GLU A 67 -12.83 15.68 -15.18
CA GLU A 67 -13.05 17.08 -14.81
C GLU A 67 -12.17 17.53 -13.64
N LEU A 68 -11.90 16.62 -12.68
CA LEU A 68 -11.14 16.93 -11.49
C LEU A 68 -9.63 16.91 -11.70
N TYR A 69 -9.10 16.05 -12.58
CA TYR A 69 -7.68 15.74 -12.62
C TYR A 69 -7.02 15.91 -13.99
N SER A 70 -7.76 16.22 -15.07
CA SER A 70 -7.21 16.29 -16.44
C SER A 70 -6.09 17.31 -16.59
N ASP A 71 -6.03 18.30 -15.72
CA ASP A 71 -4.99 19.32 -15.68
C ASP A 71 -3.64 18.81 -15.15
N VAL A 72 -3.65 17.71 -14.39
CA VAL A 72 -2.45 17.17 -13.70
C VAL A 72 -2.08 15.75 -14.07
N TRP A 73 -2.93 14.97 -14.71
CA TRP A 73 -2.69 13.53 -14.90
C TRP A 73 -1.55 13.13 -15.85
N ASN A 74 -0.92 14.09 -16.52
CA ASN A 74 0.34 13.86 -17.23
C ASN A 74 1.58 13.99 -16.34
N ASP A 75 1.41 14.43 -15.09
CA ASP A 75 2.48 14.63 -14.12
C ASP A 75 2.07 14.01 -12.76
N PRO A 76 2.52 12.80 -12.44
CA PRO A 76 2.20 12.13 -11.18
C PRO A 76 2.58 12.94 -9.93
N VAL A 77 3.60 13.78 -10.01
CA VAL A 77 3.99 14.68 -8.91
C VAL A 77 2.94 15.76 -8.69
N ALA A 78 2.53 16.45 -9.77
CA ALA A 78 1.49 17.46 -9.69
C ALA A 78 0.15 16.86 -9.26
N TRP A 79 -0.16 15.66 -9.73
CA TRP A 79 -1.38 14.95 -9.35
C TRP A 79 -1.38 14.60 -7.84
N ALA A 80 -0.31 14.01 -7.31
CA ALA A 80 -0.18 13.72 -5.90
C ALA A 80 -0.28 14.99 -5.03
N GLN A 81 0.39 16.07 -5.43
CA GLN A 81 0.32 17.36 -4.74
C GLN A 81 -1.10 17.94 -4.74
N LYS A 82 -1.83 17.84 -5.84
CA LYS A 82 -3.23 18.27 -5.92
C LYS A 82 -4.11 17.47 -4.97
N CYS A 83 -3.96 16.14 -4.91
CA CYS A 83 -4.67 15.30 -3.95
C CYS A 83 -4.44 15.75 -2.50
N ILE A 84 -3.23 16.13 -2.16
CA ILE A 84 -2.88 16.59 -0.81
C ILE A 84 -3.43 18.00 -0.54
N GLN A 85 -3.20 18.94 -1.44
CA GLN A 85 -3.47 20.37 -1.21
C GLN A 85 -4.94 20.73 -1.36
N GLU A 86 -5.63 20.15 -2.33
CA GLU A 86 -7.03 20.47 -2.63
C GLU A 86 -8.02 19.52 -1.96
N TYR A 87 -7.67 18.23 -1.85
CA TYR A 87 -8.56 17.20 -1.33
C TYR A 87 -8.18 16.67 0.05
N GLY A 88 -7.04 17.11 0.62
CA GLY A 88 -6.62 16.75 1.97
C GLY A 88 -6.22 15.29 2.13
N ALA A 89 -5.64 14.68 1.08
CA ALA A 89 -5.17 13.31 1.14
C ALA A 89 -4.15 13.12 2.27
N GLU A 90 -4.42 12.16 3.14
CA GLU A 90 -3.50 11.78 4.23
C GLU A 90 -2.43 10.79 3.78
N MET A 91 -2.62 10.12 2.65
CA MET A 91 -1.72 9.17 2.00
C MET A 91 -1.96 9.18 0.50
N ILE A 92 -0.94 8.83 -0.26
CA ILE A 92 -1.03 8.62 -1.72
C ILE A 92 -0.75 7.15 -2.01
N ASP A 93 -1.55 6.56 -2.91
CA ASP A 93 -1.25 5.29 -3.56
C ASP A 93 -0.84 5.55 -5.02
N LEU A 94 0.43 5.32 -5.33
CA LEU A 94 0.96 5.49 -6.68
C LEU A 94 0.94 4.15 -7.40
N GLU A 95 0.00 4.01 -8.32
CA GLU A 95 -0.14 2.83 -9.18
C GLU A 95 0.76 2.91 -10.40
N LEU A 96 1.62 1.91 -10.56
CA LEU A 96 2.59 1.82 -11.66
C LEU A 96 2.00 1.15 -12.89
N VAL A 97 0.82 1.62 -13.33
CA VAL A 97 0.09 1.04 -14.48
C VAL A 97 0.89 1.08 -15.78
N SER A 98 1.84 2.00 -15.92
CA SER A 98 2.72 2.07 -17.07
C SER A 98 3.64 0.87 -17.21
N THR A 99 3.82 0.09 -16.15
CA THR A 99 4.70 -1.11 -16.16
C THR A 99 4.00 -2.37 -16.63
N ASP A 100 2.68 -2.34 -16.85
CA ASP A 100 1.92 -3.50 -17.31
C ASP A 100 2.54 -4.07 -18.61
N PRO A 101 2.92 -5.37 -18.60
CA PRO A 101 3.48 -6.03 -19.78
C PRO A 101 2.53 -6.04 -20.99
N ASN A 102 1.23 -5.96 -20.77
CA ASN A 102 0.21 -5.89 -21.81
C ASN A 102 -0.10 -4.46 -22.27
N GLY A 103 0.40 -3.46 -21.54
CA GLY A 103 0.23 -2.04 -21.83
C GLY A 103 1.54 -1.39 -22.32
N LEU A 104 1.94 -0.30 -21.68
CA LEU A 104 3.16 0.46 -22.03
C LEU A 104 4.46 -0.29 -21.73
N ASN A 105 4.43 -1.24 -20.82
CA ASN A 105 5.56 -2.09 -20.43
C ASN A 105 6.85 -1.29 -20.14
N ARG A 106 6.72 -0.14 -19.49
CA ARG A 106 7.87 0.70 -19.11
C ARG A 106 8.90 -0.09 -18.32
N SER A 107 10.15 0.33 -18.44
CA SER A 107 11.26 -0.33 -17.74
C SER A 107 11.17 -0.12 -16.23
N PRO A 108 11.70 -1.06 -15.41
CA PRO A 108 11.79 -0.89 -13.96
C PRO A 108 12.51 0.40 -13.54
N ARG A 109 13.49 0.85 -14.31
CA ARG A 109 14.23 2.07 -14.01
C ARG A 109 13.40 3.33 -14.20
N GLU A 110 12.67 3.42 -15.29
CA GLU A 110 11.77 4.57 -15.53
C GLU A 110 10.71 4.67 -14.44
N ALA A 111 10.09 3.55 -14.07
CA ALA A 111 9.10 3.52 -13.00
C ALA A 111 9.72 3.93 -11.65
N ALA A 112 10.88 3.40 -11.28
CA ALA A 112 11.55 3.76 -10.03
C ALA A 112 11.91 5.25 -9.95
N GLU A 113 12.31 5.87 -11.06
CA GLU A 113 12.59 7.31 -11.10
C GLU A 113 11.30 8.16 -10.92
N VAL A 114 10.16 7.70 -11.44
CA VAL A 114 8.86 8.35 -11.18
C VAL A 114 8.52 8.25 -9.70
N VAL A 115 8.58 7.06 -9.09
CA VAL A 115 8.34 6.86 -7.66
C VAL A 115 9.21 7.79 -6.82
N LYS A 116 10.52 7.86 -7.12
CA LYS A 116 11.44 8.71 -6.40
C LYS A 116 11.06 10.18 -6.46
N LYS A 117 10.66 10.67 -7.64
CA LYS A 117 10.23 12.07 -7.80
C LYS A 117 8.98 12.37 -6.98
N VAL A 118 7.98 11.48 -7.00
CA VAL A 118 6.78 11.64 -6.20
C VAL A 118 7.12 11.60 -4.71
N ALA A 119 7.89 10.61 -4.25
CA ALA A 119 8.28 10.46 -2.85
C ALA A 119 9.05 11.66 -2.30
N GLN A 120 9.83 12.34 -3.14
CA GLN A 120 10.57 13.55 -2.76
C GLN A 120 9.73 14.83 -2.75
N ALA A 121 8.60 14.81 -3.44
CA ALA A 121 7.75 15.98 -3.65
C ALA A 121 6.57 16.09 -2.69
N ILE A 122 6.29 15.04 -1.92
CA ILE A 122 5.18 14.98 -0.97
C ILE A 122 5.69 14.74 0.45
N ASP A 123 4.89 15.13 1.44
CA ASP A 123 5.19 15.00 2.87
C ASP A 123 4.25 14.02 3.60
N VAL A 124 3.36 13.36 2.84
CA VAL A 124 2.47 12.29 3.34
C VAL A 124 3.03 10.91 2.96
N PRO A 125 2.60 9.84 3.64
CA PRO A 125 3.00 8.48 3.29
C PRO A 125 2.70 8.12 1.84
N LEU A 126 3.65 7.42 1.21
CA LEU A 126 3.51 6.91 -0.16
C LEU A 126 3.41 5.38 -0.16
N ILE A 127 2.31 4.89 -0.68
CA ILE A 127 2.11 3.51 -1.10
C ILE A 127 2.53 3.42 -2.57
N VAL A 128 3.14 2.33 -2.98
CA VAL A 128 3.51 2.07 -4.38
C VAL A 128 2.99 0.70 -4.76
N TYR A 129 2.11 0.67 -5.73
CA TYR A 129 1.44 -0.55 -6.15
C TYR A 129 1.79 -0.91 -7.60
N GLY A 130 2.14 -2.17 -7.84
CA GLY A 130 2.44 -2.71 -9.17
C GLY A 130 1.18 -3.17 -9.91
N THR A 131 1.40 -3.93 -10.98
CA THR A 131 0.33 -4.37 -11.89
C THR A 131 -0.19 -5.79 -11.63
N ALA A 132 0.21 -6.41 -10.52
CA ALA A 132 -0.02 -7.81 -10.18
C ALA A 132 0.61 -8.82 -11.18
N SER A 133 1.50 -8.36 -12.02
CA SER A 133 2.36 -9.23 -12.85
C SER A 133 3.58 -9.67 -12.03
N VAL A 134 3.58 -10.93 -11.56
CA VAL A 134 4.58 -11.46 -10.63
C VAL A 134 6.02 -11.20 -11.08
N GLU A 135 6.34 -11.49 -12.34
CA GLU A 135 7.68 -11.31 -12.90
C GLU A 135 8.05 -9.84 -13.01
N LYS A 136 7.14 -9.03 -13.55
CA LYS A 136 7.37 -7.60 -13.75
C LYS A 136 7.51 -6.87 -12.43
N ASP A 137 6.58 -7.09 -11.51
CA ASP A 137 6.59 -6.46 -10.19
C ASP A 137 7.82 -6.86 -9.36
N SER A 138 8.31 -8.10 -9.54
CA SER A 138 9.57 -8.54 -8.93
C SER A 138 10.76 -7.64 -9.27
N GLU A 139 10.86 -7.20 -10.52
CA GLU A 139 11.95 -6.33 -10.98
C GLU A 139 11.70 -4.87 -10.63
N VAL A 140 10.47 -4.41 -10.87
CA VAL A 140 10.07 -3.02 -10.65
C VAL A 140 10.16 -2.67 -9.17
N LEU A 141 9.45 -3.41 -8.29
CA LEU A 141 9.38 -3.08 -6.87
C LEU A 141 10.72 -3.30 -6.15
N ARG A 142 11.52 -4.29 -6.58
CA ARG A 142 12.89 -4.43 -6.08
C ARG A 142 13.70 -3.16 -6.36
N LEU A 143 13.64 -2.65 -7.58
CA LEU A 143 14.40 -1.46 -7.97
C LEU A 143 13.84 -0.19 -7.32
N VAL A 144 12.53 -0.09 -7.16
CA VAL A 144 11.88 0.97 -6.38
C VAL A 144 12.43 1.01 -4.96
N CYS A 145 12.49 -0.14 -4.27
CA CYS A 145 13.05 -0.22 -2.92
C CYS A 145 14.50 0.29 -2.88
N GLU A 146 15.35 -0.12 -3.84
CA GLU A 146 16.74 0.28 -3.92
C GLU A 146 16.91 1.79 -4.17
N VAL A 147 16.17 2.34 -5.15
CA VAL A 147 16.29 3.75 -5.57
C VAL A 147 15.72 4.71 -4.51
N CYS A 148 14.73 4.24 -3.73
CA CYS A 148 14.06 4.98 -2.68
C CYS A 148 14.52 4.56 -1.27
N GLU A 149 15.76 4.09 -1.10
CA GLU A 149 16.31 3.69 0.19
C GLU A 149 16.03 4.72 1.30
N GLY A 150 15.49 4.25 2.42
CA GLY A 150 15.21 5.07 3.60
C GLY A 150 13.99 5.99 3.51
N MET A 151 13.24 5.98 2.41
CA MET A 151 12.03 6.80 2.27
C MET A 151 10.79 6.17 2.93
N ASN A 152 10.93 5.00 3.57
CA ASN A 152 9.85 4.31 4.28
C ASN A 152 8.57 4.10 3.44
N LEU A 153 8.73 3.69 2.20
CA LEU A 153 7.61 3.37 1.32
C LEU A 153 6.85 2.14 1.81
N THR A 154 5.60 2.03 1.40
CA THR A 154 4.83 0.78 1.49
C THR A 154 4.66 0.24 0.08
N VAL A 155 5.18 -0.97 -0.19
CA VAL A 155 5.28 -1.51 -1.55
C VAL A 155 4.51 -2.81 -1.74
N GLY A 156 3.79 -2.92 -2.82
CA GLY A 156 2.99 -4.08 -3.19
C GLY A 156 2.61 -4.11 -4.68
N PRO A 157 1.96 -5.17 -5.14
CA PRO A 157 1.56 -6.36 -4.37
C PRO A 157 2.71 -7.36 -4.18
N VAL A 158 2.85 -7.87 -2.97
CA VAL A 158 3.71 -9.02 -2.69
C VAL A 158 2.87 -10.27 -2.69
N GLN A 159 3.21 -11.22 -3.54
CA GLN A 159 2.50 -12.47 -3.78
C GLN A 159 3.44 -13.68 -3.55
N GLU A 160 2.89 -14.89 -3.54
CA GLU A 160 3.68 -16.12 -3.35
C GLU A 160 4.85 -16.25 -4.35
N GLY A 161 4.65 -15.81 -5.61
CA GLY A 161 5.66 -15.90 -6.66
C GLY A 161 6.81 -14.90 -6.54
N ASN A 162 6.63 -13.78 -5.83
CA ASN A 162 7.63 -12.69 -5.79
C ASN A 162 8.10 -12.29 -4.37
N TYR A 163 7.53 -12.89 -3.29
CA TYR A 163 7.79 -12.48 -1.92
C TYR A 163 9.28 -12.47 -1.53
N LYS A 164 10.07 -13.42 -2.06
CA LYS A 164 11.49 -13.51 -1.72
C LYS A 164 12.27 -12.29 -2.21
N LYS A 165 12.00 -11.89 -3.46
CA LYS A 165 12.73 -10.81 -4.11
C LYS A 165 12.34 -9.45 -3.56
N ILE A 166 11.03 -9.19 -3.46
CA ILE A 166 10.52 -7.92 -2.95
C ILE A 166 10.74 -7.82 -1.44
N GLY A 167 10.47 -8.88 -0.67
CA GLY A 167 10.68 -8.90 0.77
C GLY A 167 12.14 -8.69 1.16
N ALA A 168 13.09 -9.32 0.46
CA ALA A 168 14.51 -9.09 0.70
C ALA A 168 14.92 -7.63 0.42
N ALA A 169 14.41 -7.02 -0.65
CA ALA A 169 14.66 -5.62 -0.96
C ALA A 169 14.02 -4.69 0.10
N ALA A 170 12.79 -4.97 0.51
CA ALA A 170 12.12 -4.19 1.54
C ALA A 170 12.87 -4.20 2.88
N ILE A 171 13.42 -5.36 3.29
CA ILE A 171 14.28 -5.45 4.47
C ILE A 171 15.56 -4.61 4.30
N ALA A 172 16.24 -4.78 3.18
CA ALA A 172 17.53 -4.13 2.93
C ALA A 172 17.42 -2.61 2.92
N TYR A 173 16.33 -2.08 2.34
CA TYR A 173 16.15 -0.65 2.11
C TYR A 173 15.08 0.01 3.02
N LYS A 174 14.56 -0.73 4.02
CA LYS A 174 13.66 -0.26 5.09
C LYS A 174 12.28 0.18 4.58
N HIS A 175 11.61 -0.70 3.87
CA HIS A 175 10.24 -0.50 3.39
C HIS A 175 9.26 -1.45 4.05
N THR A 176 7.97 -1.11 4.04
CA THR A 176 6.86 -1.97 4.43
C THR A 176 6.34 -2.70 3.19
N VAL A 177 5.90 -3.95 3.34
CA VAL A 177 5.34 -4.74 2.24
C VAL A 177 3.83 -4.91 2.37
N ILE A 178 3.13 -4.93 1.22
CA ILE A 178 1.71 -5.27 1.13
C ILE A 178 1.61 -6.72 0.64
N ALA A 179 1.22 -7.62 1.54
CA ALA A 179 0.96 -9.02 1.24
C ALA A 179 -0.44 -9.17 0.63
N ASN A 180 -0.50 -9.30 -0.69
CA ASN A 180 -1.73 -9.44 -1.43
C ASN A 180 -2.24 -10.88 -1.39
N THR A 181 -3.43 -11.08 -0.85
CA THR A 181 -4.00 -12.40 -0.54
C THR A 181 -5.50 -12.45 -0.85
N PRO A 182 -5.88 -12.42 -2.15
CA PRO A 182 -7.27 -12.23 -2.57
C PRO A 182 -8.24 -13.20 -1.88
N ILE A 183 -9.01 -12.72 -0.92
CA ILE A 183 -10.09 -13.41 -0.17
C ILE A 183 -9.73 -14.82 0.33
N ASP A 184 -8.42 -15.13 0.49
CA ASP A 184 -7.96 -16.46 0.94
C ASP A 184 -7.17 -16.36 2.26
N ILE A 185 -7.81 -16.76 3.35
CA ILE A 185 -7.20 -16.77 4.69
C ILE A 185 -6.01 -17.73 4.81
N ASN A 186 -5.97 -18.83 4.05
CA ASN A 186 -4.85 -19.76 4.08
C ASN A 186 -3.65 -19.17 3.37
N LEU A 187 -3.88 -18.51 2.23
CA LEU A 187 -2.84 -17.77 1.52
C LEU A 187 -2.31 -16.63 2.39
N ALA A 188 -3.19 -15.88 3.08
CA ALA A 188 -2.79 -14.82 4.02
C ALA A 188 -1.87 -15.35 5.12
N LYS A 189 -2.25 -16.48 5.76
CA LYS A 189 -1.41 -17.14 6.76
C LYS A 189 -0.08 -17.61 6.19
N GLN A 190 -0.11 -18.26 5.04
CA GLN A 190 1.09 -18.78 4.39
C GLN A 190 2.06 -17.65 4.02
N LEU A 191 1.58 -16.62 3.37
CA LEU A 191 2.42 -15.49 2.92
C LEU A 191 3.01 -14.73 4.12
N ASN A 192 2.22 -14.53 5.18
CA ASN A 192 2.69 -13.91 6.41
C ASN A 192 3.83 -14.74 7.06
N ILE A 193 3.68 -16.09 7.11
CA ILE A 193 4.75 -16.99 7.59
C ILE A 193 5.99 -16.92 6.70
N LEU A 194 5.81 -16.92 5.37
CA LEU A 194 6.92 -16.87 4.42
C LEU A 194 7.72 -15.56 4.53
N LEU A 195 7.03 -14.42 4.66
CA LEU A 195 7.66 -13.12 4.87
C LEU A 195 8.37 -13.05 6.24
N GLY A 196 7.74 -13.55 7.31
CA GLY A 196 8.36 -13.64 8.63
C GLY A 196 9.60 -14.54 8.64
N ASN A 197 9.58 -15.70 7.97
CA ASN A 197 10.73 -16.59 7.82
C ASN A 197 11.87 -15.95 7.00
N LEU A 198 11.54 -15.06 6.05
CA LEU A 198 12.53 -14.28 5.31
C LEU A 198 13.19 -13.21 6.19
N GLY A 199 12.57 -12.85 7.32
CA GLY A 199 13.06 -11.84 8.27
C GLY A 199 12.35 -10.48 8.16
N VAL A 200 11.24 -10.38 7.41
CA VAL A 200 10.42 -9.16 7.41
C VAL A 200 9.77 -9.01 8.79
N PRO A 201 9.99 -7.89 9.50
CA PRO A 201 9.35 -7.67 10.79
C PRO A 201 7.82 -7.62 10.66
N ASP A 202 7.10 -8.21 11.60
CA ASP A 202 5.62 -8.24 11.58
C ASP A 202 4.97 -6.85 11.40
N LYS A 203 5.58 -5.81 11.96
CA LYS A 203 5.12 -4.42 11.83
C LYS A 203 5.41 -3.78 10.46
N GLN A 204 6.04 -4.52 9.57
CA GLN A 204 6.31 -4.13 8.18
C GLN A 204 5.61 -5.04 7.18
N ILE A 205 4.61 -5.81 7.65
CA ILE A 205 3.76 -6.63 6.79
C ILE A 205 2.33 -6.13 6.92
N MET A 206 1.80 -5.52 5.89
CA MET A 206 0.41 -5.16 5.73
C MET A 206 -0.28 -6.20 4.87
N ILE A 207 -1.43 -6.70 5.30
CA ILE A 207 -2.22 -7.69 4.54
C ILE A 207 -3.28 -6.95 3.74
N ASP A 208 -3.29 -7.17 2.44
CA ASP A 208 -4.35 -6.77 1.53
C ASP A 208 -5.19 -7.99 1.14
N PRO A 209 -6.42 -8.13 1.68
CA PRO A 209 -7.29 -9.25 1.36
C PRO A 209 -7.99 -9.11 0.01
N THR A 210 -7.88 -7.98 -0.65
CA THR A 210 -8.52 -7.66 -1.95
C THR A 210 -10.01 -8.02 -1.93
N THR A 211 -10.86 -7.12 -1.51
CA THR A 211 -12.32 -7.35 -1.38
C THR A 211 -13.08 -6.81 -2.58
#